data_656f37fd6d47d8779f4c776b55b4e9b4
#
_entry.id   656f37fd6d47d8779f4c776b55b4e9b4
#
_cell.length_a   1.000
_cell.length_b   1.000
_cell.length_c   1.000
_cell.angle_alpha   90.00
_cell.angle_beta   90.00
_cell.angle_gamma   90.00
#
_symmetry.space_group_name_H-M   'P 1'
#
loop_
_entity.id
_entity.type
_entity.pdbx_description
1 polymer ?
#
loop_
_entity_poly.entity_id
_entity_poly.type
_entity_poly.pdbx_seq_one_letter_code
_entity_poly.pdbx_strand_id
1 'polypeptide(L)'
;LTELQRQQFSALYGLYADWNAKINVVSRKDFDQLYLRHVLHSLAIAKVCTFDAGARILDVGCGGGFPSVPLAILFPEAHSIRKKITVVGGVAAGLGLRNLDPCCVRVETLQERYDYVVSRAVTAMPEFVRWIWAKIGKGQKGSLPNGILYLKGGDLAEELAQTGMRWYIYDIPRFFGEEFFETKKVVYTPKK
;
A
#
# COMPACT_ATOMS: atom_id res chain seq x y z
N LEU A 1 -18.44 1.91 3.36
CA LEU A 1 -18.25 2.06 1.90
C LEU A 1 -19.45 2.76 1.29
N THR A 2 -19.20 3.76 0.42
CA THR A 2 -20.22 4.36 -0.43
C THR A 2 -20.62 3.38 -1.54
N GLU A 3 -21.72 3.67 -2.25
CA GLU A 3 -22.13 2.85 -3.40
C GLU A 3 -21.06 2.85 -4.50
N LEU A 4 -20.48 4.00 -4.80
CA LEU A 4 -19.38 4.12 -5.76
C LEU A 4 -18.17 3.25 -5.37
N GLN A 5 -17.76 3.27 -4.10
CA GLN A 5 -16.66 2.43 -3.62
C GLN A 5 -16.97 0.94 -3.77
N ARG A 6 -18.22 0.50 -3.48
CA ARG A 6 -18.60 -0.90 -3.69
C ARG A 6 -18.49 -1.31 -5.15
N GLN A 7 -18.99 -0.46 -6.06
CA GLN A 7 -18.85 -0.68 -7.50
C GLN A 7 -17.39 -0.75 -7.95
N GLN A 8 -16.55 0.17 -7.46
CA GLN A 8 -15.11 0.19 -7.76
C GLN A 8 -14.41 -1.09 -7.26
N PHE A 9 -14.68 -1.53 -6.03
CA PHE A 9 -14.12 -2.79 -5.53
C PHE A 9 -14.63 -3.99 -6.34
N SER A 10 -15.90 -4.05 -6.70
CA SER A 10 -16.47 -5.15 -7.49
C SER A 10 -15.86 -5.23 -8.91
N ALA A 11 -15.51 -4.10 -9.50
CA ALA A 11 -14.92 -4.02 -10.84
C ALA A 11 -13.44 -4.47 -10.90
N LEU A 12 -12.74 -4.53 -9.78
CA LEU A 12 -11.30 -4.83 -9.73
C LEU A 12 -10.95 -6.15 -10.42
N TYR A 13 -11.71 -7.22 -10.18
CA TYR A 13 -11.39 -8.53 -10.74
C TYR A 13 -11.40 -8.50 -12.27
N GLY A 14 -12.45 -7.94 -12.89
CA GLY A 14 -12.55 -7.85 -14.34
C GLY A 14 -11.42 -6.99 -14.94
N LEU A 15 -11.16 -5.82 -14.35
CA LEU A 15 -10.09 -4.94 -14.81
C LEU A 15 -8.71 -5.57 -14.71
N TYR A 16 -8.41 -6.25 -13.60
CA TYR A 16 -7.14 -6.96 -13.47
C TYR A 16 -7.06 -8.19 -14.37
N ALA A 17 -8.17 -8.89 -14.65
CA ALA A 17 -8.21 -10.00 -15.59
C ALA A 17 -7.81 -9.54 -17.01
N ASP A 18 -8.40 -8.45 -17.49
CA ASP A 18 -8.10 -7.86 -18.80
C ASP A 18 -6.64 -7.44 -18.94
N TRP A 19 -6.08 -6.85 -17.87
CA TRP A 19 -4.67 -6.46 -17.87
C TRP A 19 -3.73 -7.64 -17.69
N ASN A 20 -4.09 -8.63 -16.87
CA ASN A 20 -3.24 -9.79 -16.62
C ASN A 20 -3.14 -10.71 -17.83
N ALA A 21 -4.15 -10.68 -18.72
CA ALA A 21 -4.09 -11.34 -20.02
C ALA A 21 -3.02 -10.72 -20.95
N LYS A 22 -2.70 -9.44 -20.78
CA LYS A 22 -1.72 -8.69 -21.59
C LYS A 22 -0.35 -8.64 -20.95
N ILE A 23 -0.30 -8.43 -19.63
CA ILE A 23 0.91 -8.25 -18.85
C ILE A 23 0.75 -9.01 -17.54
N ASN A 24 1.59 -10.00 -17.27
CA ASN A 24 1.52 -10.82 -16.05
C ASN A 24 1.85 -9.99 -14.80
N VAL A 25 0.85 -9.39 -14.19
CA VAL A 25 0.97 -8.47 -13.04
C VAL A 25 0.77 -9.19 -11.71
N VAL A 26 -0.18 -10.11 -11.70
CA VAL A 26 -0.48 -11.01 -10.60
C VAL A 26 -0.24 -12.42 -11.08
N SER A 27 0.45 -13.25 -10.29
CA SER A 27 0.70 -14.63 -10.69
C SER A 27 -0.62 -15.36 -10.98
N ARG A 28 -0.64 -16.24 -11.98
CA ARG A 28 -1.85 -17.00 -12.33
C ARG A 28 -2.39 -17.81 -11.15
N LYS A 29 -1.50 -18.30 -10.28
CA LYS A 29 -1.87 -19.06 -9.07
C LYS A 29 -2.54 -18.21 -8.00
N ASP A 30 -2.26 -16.89 -7.97
CA ASP A 30 -2.81 -15.97 -6.99
C ASP A 30 -4.01 -15.19 -7.52
N PHE A 31 -4.28 -15.26 -8.84
CA PHE A 31 -5.31 -14.44 -9.47
C PHE A 31 -6.72 -14.78 -8.95
N ASP A 32 -7.02 -16.06 -8.75
CA ASP A 32 -8.30 -16.52 -8.20
C ASP A 32 -8.51 -16.03 -6.77
N GLN A 33 -7.42 -15.66 -6.09
CA GLN A 33 -7.42 -15.12 -4.73
C GLN A 33 -7.14 -13.60 -4.70
N LEU A 34 -7.43 -12.89 -5.81
CA LEU A 34 -7.13 -11.46 -5.95
C LEU A 34 -7.68 -10.66 -4.76
N TYR A 35 -8.93 -10.87 -4.40
CA TYR A 35 -9.56 -10.14 -3.31
C TYR A 35 -8.92 -10.45 -1.96
N LEU A 36 -8.67 -11.71 -1.65
CA LEU A 36 -8.06 -12.12 -0.39
C LEU A 36 -6.61 -11.67 -0.27
N ARG A 37 -5.78 -12.11 -1.25
CA ARG A 37 -4.33 -11.98 -1.15
C ARG A 37 -3.79 -10.61 -1.54
N HIS A 38 -4.58 -9.81 -2.26
CA HIS A 38 -4.12 -8.51 -2.73
C HIS A 38 -5.01 -7.38 -2.21
N VAL A 39 -6.32 -7.41 -2.43
CA VAL A 39 -7.21 -6.32 -2.02
C VAL A 39 -7.35 -6.26 -0.50
N LEU A 40 -7.81 -7.33 0.14
CA LEU A 40 -8.03 -7.37 1.58
C LEU A 40 -6.73 -7.21 2.36
N HIS A 41 -5.65 -7.84 1.88
CA HIS A 41 -4.30 -7.64 2.45
C HIS A 41 -3.87 -6.16 2.42
N SER A 42 -4.13 -5.44 1.32
CA SER A 42 -3.85 -4.00 1.21
C SER A 42 -4.68 -3.18 2.21
N LEU A 43 -5.95 -3.55 2.36
CA LEU A 43 -6.88 -2.88 3.28
C LEU A 43 -6.57 -3.13 4.77
N ALA A 44 -5.68 -4.08 5.10
CA ALA A 44 -5.18 -4.23 6.47
C ALA A 44 -4.48 -2.95 6.97
N ILE A 45 -3.88 -2.15 6.09
CA ILE A 45 -3.33 -0.84 6.43
C ILE A 45 -4.42 0.08 6.99
N ALA A 46 -5.61 0.06 6.40
CA ALA A 46 -6.74 0.88 6.84
C ALA A 46 -7.34 0.46 8.20
N LYS A 47 -7.05 -0.77 8.66
CA LYS A 47 -7.37 -1.21 10.02
C LYS A 47 -6.43 -0.63 11.07
N VAL A 48 -5.24 -0.20 10.65
CA VAL A 48 -4.21 0.39 11.53
C VAL A 48 -4.23 1.91 11.46
N CYS A 49 -4.37 2.49 10.27
CA CYS A 49 -4.31 3.93 10.05
C CYS A 49 -5.36 4.37 9.03
N THR A 50 -6.12 5.41 9.37
CA THR A 50 -6.94 6.16 8.42
C THR A 50 -6.16 7.37 7.92
N PHE A 51 -6.47 7.84 6.73
CA PHE A 51 -5.82 9.00 6.11
C PHE A 51 -6.82 10.14 5.98
N ASP A 52 -6.41 11.34 6.36
CA ASP A 52 -7.22 12.55 6.25
C ASP A 52 -7.25 13.06 4.80
N ALA A 53 -8.20 13.94 4.51
CA ALA A 53 -8.27 14.64 3.23
C ALA A 53 -6.96 15.39 2.95
N GLY A 54 -6.45 15.25 1.72
CA GLY A 54 -5.20 15.85 1.29
C GLY A 54 -3.93 15.16 1.82
N ALA A 55 -4.03 14.04 2.56
CA ALA A 55 -2.87 13.24 2.95
C ALA A 55 -2.12 12.75 1.69
N ARG A 56 -0.80 12.91 1.69
CA ARG A 56 0.09 12.49 0.60
C ARG A 56 0.73 11.16 0.94
N ILE A 57 0.40 10.13 0.17
CA ILE A 57 0.84 8.76 0.40
C ILE A 57 1.77 8.34 -0.74
N LEU A 58 2.99 7.92 -0.41
CA LEU A 58 3.92 7.34 -1.37
C LEU A 58 3.86 5.82 -1.31
N ASP A 59 3.49 5.17 -2.40
CA ASP A 59 3.55 3.72 -2.54
C ASP A 59 4.86 3.31 -3.23
N VAL A 60 5.72 2.64 -2.49
CA VAL A 60 7.02 2.17 -2.98
C VAL A 60 6.93 0.70 -3.36
N GLY A 61 7.18 0.41 -4.65
CA GLY A 61 7.15 -0.96 -5.16
C GLY A 61 5.75 -1.54 -5.31
N CYS A 62 4.81 -0.73 -5.75
CA CYS A 62 3.39 -1.12 -5.84
C CYS A 62 3.08 -2.33 -6.74
N GLY A 63 4.04 -2.82 -7.55
CA GLY A 63 3.79 -3.93 -8.47
C GLY A 63 2.53 -3.70 -9.30
N GLY A 64 1.53 -4.56 -9.14
CA GLY A 64 0.22 -4.44 -9.77
C GLY A 64 -0.71 -3.38 -9.17
N GLY A 65 -0.25 -2.47 -8.29
CA GLY A 65 -1.07 -1.44 -7.67
C GLY A 65 -1.53 -1.77 -6.24
N PHE A 66 -0.84 -2.68 -5.59
CA PHE A 66 -1.13 -3.09 -4.22
C PHE A 66 0.01 -2.67 -3.28
N PRO A 67 -0.25 -1.80 -2.26
CA PRO A 67 -1.56 -1.48 -1.69
C PRO A 67 -2.27 -0.23 -2.27
N SER A 68 -1.71 0.53 -3.20
CA SER A 68 -2.21 1.86 -3.57
C SER A 68 -3.63 1.90 -4.14
N VAL A 69 -4.02 0.97 -5.03
CA VAL A 69 -5.35 0.98 -5.65
C VAL A 69 -6.47 0.76 -4.62
N PRO A 70 -6.43 -0.29 -3.77
CA PRO A 70 -7.43 -0.46 -2.72
C PRO A 70 -7.50 0.72 -1.73
N LEU A 71 -6.36 1.31 -1.39
CA LEU A 71 -6.33 2.48 -0.49
C LEU A 71 -6.91 3.73 -1.17
N ALA A 72 -6.65 3.94 -2.47
CA ALA A 72 -7.21 5.07 -3.20
C ALA A 72 -8.74 4.96 -3.37
N ILE A 73 -9.29 3.76 -3.50
CA ILE A 73 -10.74 3.55 -3.49
C ILE A 73 -11.30 3.90 -2.11
N LEU A 74 -10.64 3.43 -1.03
CA LEU A 74 -11.14 3.61 0.33
C LEU A 74 -11.01 5.06 0.82
N PHE A 75 -9.95 5.75 0.44
CA PHE A 75 -9.64 7.13 0.83
C PHE A 75 -9.58 8.05 -0.40
N PRO A 76 -10.71 8.41 -1.00
CA PRO A 76 -10.74 9.15 -2.27
C PRO A 76 -10.18 10.57 -2.19
N GLU A 77 -10.09 11.13 -0.99
CA GLU A 77 -9.55 12.47 -0.74
C GLU A 77 -8.06 12.48 -0.37
N ALA A 78 -7.45 11.31 -0.14
CA ALA A 78 -6.00 11.17 0.04
C ALA A 78 -5.33 10.95 -1.33
N HIS A 79 -4.16 11.56 -1.54
CA HIS A 79 -3.41 11.45 -2.79
C HIS A 79 -2.33 10.38 -2.69
N SER A 80 -2.42 9.34 -3.51
CA SER A 80 -1.43 8.28 -3.60
C SER A 80 -0.51 8.50 -4.80
N ILE A 81 0.80 8.57 -4.54
CA ILE A 81 1.84 8.75 -5.56
C ILE A 81 2.61 7.45 -5.68
N ARG A 82 2.85 6.98 -6.90
CA ARG A 82 3.45 5.67 -7.17
C ARG A 82 4.22 5.64 -8.47
N LYS A 83 5.13 4.66 -8.60
CA LYS A 83 5.82 4.42 -9.87
C LYS A 83 4.80 4.06 -10.97
N LYS A 84 4.89 4.74 -12.13
CA LYS A 84 4.02 4.48 -13.27
C LYS A 84 4.21 3.04 -13.77
N ILE A 85 3.17 2.24 -13.63
CA ILE A 85 3.04 0.95 -14.31
C ILE A 85 1.79 1.05 -15.17
N THR A 86 1.90 0.71 -16.43
CA THR A 86 0.81 0.81 -17.43
C THR A 86 -0.50 0.19 -16.92
N VAL A 87 -0.40 -0.98 -16.28
CA VAL A 87 -1.55 -1.68 -15.69
C VAL A 87 -2.28 -0.84 -14.68
N VAL A 88 -1.55 -0.26 -13.72
CA VAL A 88 -2.21 0.48 -12.63
C VAL A 88 -2.82 1.78 -13.14
N GLY A 89 -2.22 2.40 -14.16
CA GLY A 89 -2.82 3.54 -14.86
C GLY A 89 -4.14 3.16 -15.54
N GLY A 90 -4.16 2.00 -16.21
CA GLY A 90 -5.37 1.48 -16.86
C GLY A 90 -6.46 1.07 -15.86
N VAL A 91 -6.10 0.41 -14.77
CA VAL A 91 -7.04 0.07 -13.69
C VAL A 91 -7.60 1.34 -13.04
N ALA A 92 -6.75 2.32 -12.71
CA ALA A 92 -7.18 3.58 -12.13
C ALA A 92 -8.15 4.35 -13.06
N ALA A 93 -7.84 4.40 -14.36
CA ALA A 93 -8.72 5.01 -15.37
C ALA A 93 -10.05 4.26 -15.47
N GLY A 94 -10.04 2.93 -15.52
CA GLY A 94 -11.25 2.10 -15.56
C GLY A 94 -12.13 2.26 -14.31
N LEU A 95 -11.55 2.58 -13.17
CA LEU A 95 -12.26 2.84 -11.91
C LEU A 95 -12.65 4.32 -11.73
N GLY A 96 -12.20 5.22 -12.61
CA GLY A 96 -12.40 6.67 -12.46
C GLY A 96 -11.67 7.29 -11.27
N LEU A 97 -10.58 6.67 -10.79
CA LEU A 97 -9.78 7.20 -9.67
C LEU A 97 -8.98 8.43 -10.11
N ARG A 98 -9.13 9.53 -9.37
CA ARG A 98 -8.45 10.80 -9.63
C ARG A 98 -7.34 11.12 -8.62
N ASN A 99 -7.22 10.33 -7.60
CA ASN A 99 -6.29 10.49 -6.48
C ASN A 99 -5.09 9.53 -6.53
N LEU A 100 -4.80 8.98 -7.71
CA LEU A 100 -3.65 8.13 -7.99
C LEU A 100 -2.76 8.80 -9.04
N ASP A 101 -1.65 9.42 -8.59
CA ASP A 101 -0.71 10.11 -9.46
C ASP A 101 0.44 9.19 -9.87
N PRO A 102 0.66 8.97 -11.17
CA PRO A 102 1.78 8.18 -11.64
C PRO A 102 3.09 8.95 -11.49
N CYS A 103 4.08 8.36 -10.83
CA CYS A 103 5.44 8.87 -10.75
C CYS A 103 6.42 7.89 -11.42
N CYS A 104 7.23 8.36 -12.39
CA CYS A 104 8.11 7.52 -13.19
C CYS A 104 9.57 7.51 -12.71
N VAL A 105 9.86 8.00 -11.52
CA VAL A 105 11.22 8.15 -11.00
C VAL A 105 11.54 7.11 -9.93
N ARG A 106 12.82 6.88 -9.69
CA ARG A 106 13.27 6.10 -8.54
C ARG A 106 12.97 6.86 -7.26
N VAL A 107 12.61 6.15 -6.19
CA VAL A 107 12.22 6.77 -4.93
C VAL A 107 13.34 7.65 -4.34
N GLU A 108 14.58 7.27 -4.56
CA GLU A 108 15.75 8.00 -4.09
C GLU A 108 15.88 9.41 -4.72
N THR A 109 15.39 9.57 -5.96
CA THR A 109 15.47 10.84 -6.70
C THR A 109 14.31 11.79 -6.42
N LEU A 110 13.27 11.34 -5.70
CA LEU A 110 12.16 12.20 -5.31
C LEU A 110 12.65 13.32 -4.39
N GLN A 111 12.24 14.56 -4.65
CA GLN A 111 12.56 15.72 -3.81
C GLN A 111 11.44 16.08 -2.85
N GLU A 112 10.24 15.57 -3.10
CA GLU A 112 9.06 15.87 -2.34
C GLU A 112 8.99 15.09 -1.03
N ARG A 113 8.17 15.60 -0.11
CA ARG A 113 7.85 14.91 1.14
C ARG A 113 6.42 14.42 1.12
N TYR A 114 6.22 13.30 1.80
CA TYR A 114 4.95 12.61 1.92
C TYR A 114 4.57 12.47 3.40
N ASP A 115 3.30 12.32 3.67
CA ASP A 115 2.83 12.10 5.04
C ASP A 115 3.03 10.63 5.42
N TYR A 116 2.70 9.73 4.51
CA TYR A 116 2.89 8.30 4.73
C TYR A 116 3.62 7.66 3.57
N VAL A 117 4.41 6.64 3.91
CA VAL A 117 4.96 5.72 2.93
C VAL A 117 4.34 4.35 3.18
N VAL A 118 3.68 3.81 2.16
CA VAL A 118 3.13 2.45 2.19
C VAL A 118 3.94 1.54 1.27
N SER A 119 4.02 0.26 1.61
CA SER A 119 4.73 -0.70 0.76
C SER A 119 4.33 -2.14 1.06
N ARG A 120 4.65 -3.03 0.10
CA ARG A 120 4.51 -4.47 0.23
C ARG A 120 5.59 -5.19 -0.57
N ALA A 121 6.31 -6.13 0.08
CA ALA A 121 7.22 -7.09 -0.56
C ALA A 121 8.30 -6.48 -1.48
N VAL A 122 8.98 -5.40 -1.05
CA VAL A 122 10.00 -4.74 -1.88
C VAL A 122 11.41 -5.19 -1.48
N THR A 123 11.83 -4.91 -0.25
CA THR A 123 13.18 -5.21 0.23
C THR A 123 13.19 -5.32 1.76
N ALA A 124 14.36 -5.63 2.33
CA ALA A 124 14.57 -5.64 3.77
C ALA A 124 14.40 -4.23 4.38
N MET A 125 13.91 -4.17 5.62
CA MET A 125 13.57 -2.92 6.29
C MET A 125 14.73 -1.92 6.44
N PRO A 126 15.98 -2.34 6.75
CA PRO A 126 17.09 -1.39 6.86
C PRO A 126 17.36 -0.66 5.55
N GLU A 127 17.30 -1.36 4.43
CA GLU A 127 17.49 -0.79 3.11
C GLU A 127 16.30 0.10 2.71
N PHE A 128 15.07 -0.37 2.95
CA PHE A 128 13.86 0.38 2.70
C PHE A 128 13.85 1.72 3.43
N VAL A 129 14.15 1.71 4.73
CA VAL A 129 14.22 2.92 5.56
C VAL A 129 15.25 3.92 4.99
N ARG A 130 16.42 3.45 4.57
CA ARG A 130 17.44 4.33 3.97
C ARG A 130 16.94 5.07 2.74
N TRP A 131 16.12 4.41 1.90
CA TRP A 131 15.57 5.03 0.69
C TRP A 131 14.53 6.11 0.98
N ILE A 132 13.68 5.89 2.00
CA ILE A 132 12.44 6.66 2.12
C ILE A 132 12.36 7.56 3.36
N TRP A 133 13.22 7.36 4.37
CA TRP A 133 13.08 8.07 5.64
C TRP A 133 13.13 9.59 5.50
N ALA A 134 14.00 10.12 4.65
CA ALA A 134 14.10 11.56 4.39
C ALA A 134 12.89 12.12 3.60
N LYS A 135 12.10 11.24 2.97
CA LYS A 135 10.92 11.62 2.17
C LYS A 135 9.65 11.78 3.01
N ILE A 136 9.70 11.43 4.30
CA ILE A 136 8.55 11.53 5.19
C ILE A 136 8.62 12.86 5.94
N GLY A 137 7.54 13.64 5.84
CA GLY A 137 7.36 14.87 6.61
C GLY A 137 6.92 14.56 8.05
N LYS A 138 7.33 15.42 9.00
CA LYS A 138 6.79 15.38 10.36
C LYS A 138 5.33 15.84 10.37
N GLY A 139 4.55 15.39 11.33
CA GLY A 139 3.15 15.77 11.51
C GLY A 139 2.22 14.58 11.63
N GLN A 140 0.94 14.84 11.43
CA GLN A 140 -0.11 13.84 11.48
C GLN A 140 -1.20 14.21 10.47
N LYS A 141 -1.40 13.38 9.47
CA LYS A 141 -2.40 13.51 8.41
C LYS A 141 -3.30 12.28 8.34
N GLY A 142 -3.64 11.76 9.51
CA GLY A 142 -4.50 10.59 9.70
C GLY A 142 -4.63 10.22 11.17
N SER A 143 -5.12 9.03 11.47
CA SER A 143 -5.31 8.56 12.84
C SER A 143 -3.99 8.28 13.61
N LEU A 144 -2.88 8.17 12.90
CA LEU A 144 -1.52 8.02 13.45
C LEU A 144 -0.61 9.15 12.96
N PRO A 145 0.48 9.48 13.68
CA PRO A 145 1.54 10.34 13.16
C PRO A 145 2.05 9.89 11.79
N ASN A 146 2.53 10.83 10.98
CA ASN A 146 3.13 10.53 9.68
C ASN A 146 4.24 9.47 9.82
N GLY A 147 4.36 8.56 8.85
CA GLY A 147 5.32 7.48 9.00
C GLY A 147 5.29 6.41 7.92
N ILE A 148 5.85 5.27 8.23
CA ILE A 148 5.88 4.08 7.36
C ILE A 148 4.79 3.10 7.80
N LEU A 149 4.04 2.56 6.84
CA LEU A 149 3.10 1.46 7.02
C LEU A 149 3.45 0.36 5.99
N TYR A 150 4.04 -0.72 6.44
CA TYR A 150 4.55 -1.77 5.56
C TYR A 150 3.87 -3.12 5.82
N LEU A 151 3.38 -3.75 4.76
CA LEU A 151 2.81 -5.10 4.82
C LEU A 151 3.91 -6.16 4.74
N LYS A 152 4.09 -6.89 5.81
CA LYS A 152 5.12 -7.93 5.98
C LYS A 152 4.51 -9.25 6.41
N GLY A 153 5.33 -10.28 6.52
CA GLY A 153 4.94 -11.58 7.06
C GLY A 153 6.13 -12.31 7.70
N GLY A 154 5.82 -13.30 8.52
CA GLY A 154 6.83 -14.10 9.21
C GLY A 154 7.41 -13.43 10.46
N ASP A 155 8.58 -13.91 10.89
CA ASP A 155 9.33 -13.31 11.99
C ASP A 155 10.10 -12.09 11.49
N LEU A 156 9.91 -10.97 12.16
CA LEU A 156 10.48 -9.67 11.77
C LEU A 156 11.41 -9.09 12.86
N ALA A 157 11.62 -9.80 13.96
CA ALA A 157 12.32 -9.28 15.14
C ALA A 157 13.73 -8.78 14.78
N GLU A 158 14.52 -9.63 14.14
CA GLU A 158 15.90 -9.28 13.74
C GLU A 158 15.93 -8.18 12.67
N GLU A 159 15.09 -8.31 11.63
CA GLU A 159 15.04 -7.33 10.53
C GLU A 159 14.67 -5.93 11.02
N LEU A 160 13.70 -5.82 11.92
CA LEU A 160 13.28 -4.54 12.48
C LEU A 160 14.32 -3.97 13.46
N ALA A 161 14.94 -4.82 14.28
CA ALA A 161 16.00 -4.41 15.20
C ALA A 161 17.19 -3.78 14.47
N GLN A 162 17.57 -4.31 13.30
CA GLN A 162 18.68 -3.77 12.48
C GLN A 162 18.45 -2.33 12.00
N THR A 163 17.20 -1.85 12.00
CA THR A 163 16.91 -0.44 11.64
C THR A 163 17.26 0.55 12.74
N GLY A 164 17.46 0.10 13.99
CA GLY A 164 17.63 0.96 15.15
C GLY A 164 16.42 1.82 15.51
N MET A 165 15.26 1.54 14.91
CA MET A 165 14.04 2.33 15.07
C MET A 165 13.01 1.59 15.93
N ARG A 166 12.09 2.35 16.54
CA ARG A 166 10.94 1.77 17.24
C ARG A 166 9.85 1.44 16.25
N TRP A 167 9.42 0.17 16.22
CA TRP A 167 8.34 -0.34 15.40
C TRP A 167 7.15 -0.77 16.23
N TYR A 168 5.97 -0.54 15.68
CA TYR A 168 4.69 -1.07 16.18
C TYR A 168 4.25 -2.16 15.20
N ILE A 169 3.92 -3.33 15.73
CA ILE A 169 3.55 -4.51 14.94
C ILE A 169 2.08 -4.81 15.19
N TYR A 170 1.30 -4.87 14.12
CA TYR A 170 -0.11 -5.21 14.14
C TYR A 170 -0.31 -6.52 13.39
N ASP A 171 -0.66 -7.57 14.11
CA ASP A 171 -0.97 -8.88 13.52
C ASP A 171 -2.30 -8.79 12.77
N ILE A 172 -2.29 -9.11 11.48
CA ILE A 172 -3.48 -9.03 10.62
C ILE A 172 -4.57 -10.02 11.03
N PRO A 173 -4.28 -11.22 11.59
CA PRO A 173 -5.32 -12.12 12.13
C PRO A 173 -6.26 -11.49 13.16
N ARG A 174 -5.87 -10.39 13.79
CA ARG A 174 -6.77 -9.63 14.69
C ARG A 174 -7.91 -8.91 13.94
N PHE A 175 -7.78 -8.74 12.63
CA PHE A 175 -8.72 -8.02 11.79
C PHE A 175 -9.45 -8.92 10.81
N PHE A 176 -8.78 -9.97 10.33
CA PHE A 176 -9.26 -10.89 9.30
C PHE A 176 -8.91 -12.32 9.72
N GLY A 177 -9.92 -13.21 9.72
CA GLY A 177 -9.79 -14.59 10.25
C GLY A 177 -9.31 -15.62 9.24
N GLU A 178 -9.00 -15.22 8.00
CA GLU A 178 -8.58 -16.15 6.96
C GLU A 178 -7.15 -16.65 7.19
N GLU A 179 -6.92 -17.96 6.99
CA GLU A 179 -5.64 -18.66 7.17
C GLU A 179 -4.47 -17.95 6.47
N PHE A 180 -4.71 -17.34 5.32
CA PHE A 180 -3.71 -16.56 4.59
C PHE A 180 -3.04 -15.48 5.45
N PHE A 181 -3.73 -14.94 6.44
CA PHE A 181 -3.23 -13.86 7.29
C PHE A 181 -2.48 -14.31 8.54
N GLU A 182 -2.43 -15.59 8.87
CA GLU A 182 -1.83 -16.09 10.12
C GLU A 182 -0.45 -15.51 10.45
N THR A 183 0.39 -15.35 9.42
CA THR A 183 1.74 -14.82 9.60
C THR A 183 1.88 -13.37 9.13
N LYS A 184 0.80 -12.74 8.67
CA LYS A 184 0.85 -11.39 8.07
C LYS A 184 0.72 -10.30 9.12
N LYS A 185 1.44 -9.21 8.86
CA LYS A 185 1.55 -8.08 9.78
C LYS A 185 1.51 -6.76 9.01
N VAL A 186 0.98 -5.73 9.66
CA VAL A 186 1.29 -4.34 9.33
C VAL A 186 2.34 -3.87 10.31
N VAL A 187 3.48 -3.40 9.84
CA VAL A 187 4.49 -2.77 10.69
C VAL A 187 4.48 -1.25 10.48
N TYR A 188 4.52 -0.52 11.58
CA TYR A 188 4.44 0.93 11.58
C TYR A 188 5.56 1.56 12.38
N THR A 189 6.15 2.66 11.85
CA THR A 189 7.04 3.53 12.59
C THR A 189 6.72 4.99 12.29
N PRO A 190 6.53 5.84 13.34
CA PRO A 190 6.25 7.25 13.15
C PRO A 190 7.51 8.05 12.80
N LYS A 191 7.34 9.10 12.01
CA LYS A 191 8.34 10.16 11.78
C LYS A 191 8.21 11.21 12.89
N LYS A 192 9.08 11.14 13.88
CA LYS A 192 9.15 12.14 14.98
C LYS A 192 9.85 13.43 14.56
#